data_16eeb2ceaf1ec8355acc8f67c7f359ee
#
_entry.id   16eeb2ceaf1ec8355acc8f67c7f359ee
#
_cell.length_a   1.000
_cell.length_b   1.000
_cell.length_c   1.000
_cell.angle_alpha   90.00
_cell.angle_beta   90.00
_cell.angle_gamma   90.00
#
_symmetry.space_group_name_H-M   'P 1'
#
loop_
_entity.id
_entity.type
_entity.pdbx_description
1 polymer ?
#
loop_
_entity_poly.entity_id
_entity_poly.type
_entity_poly.pdbx_seq_one_letter_code
_entity_poly.pdbx_strand_id
1 'polypeptide(L)'
;MNSNWFKLVMKATGTEYGQNLLLKGVPVIFNKKGAKLKIGKNVTIKSSFLSNLVGLYSRTIIVTRAPGAVIEIGDNVGISGATIYARKGISIGENTCIGGNCKILDNDFHPIEAEARNQLLKDSKGGDSDIVPSKPVQIGKNCFIGCNSIILKGTQLGDGCVVG
;
A
#
# COMPACT_ATOMS: atom_id res chain seq x y z
N MET A 1 4.17 21.20 -3.58
CA MET A 1 3.82 20.60 -4.89
C MET A 1 2.31 20.53 -5.00
N ASN A 2 1.72 21.00 -6.09
CA ASN A 2 0.27 21.04 -6.27
C ASN A 2 -0.26 19.61 -6.47
N SER A 3 -1.30 19.21 -5.73
CA SER A 3 -1.92 17.87 -5.80
C SER A 3 -2.44 17.52 -7.21
N ASN A 4 -2.85 18.53 -7.98
CA ASN A 4 -3.33 18.32 -9.35
C ASN A 4 -2.21 17.91 -10.31
N TRP A 5 -1.02 18.49 -10.18
CA TRP A 5 0.14 18.07 -10.97
C TRP A 5 0.54 16.63 -10.64
N PHE A 6 0.52 16.26 -9.36
CA PHE A 6 0.83 14.89 -8.94
C PHE A 6 -0.18 13.87 -9.50
N LYS A 7 -1.46 14.22 -9.60
CA LYS A 7 -2.48 13.37 -10.24
C LYS A 7 -2.18 13.10 -11.73
N LEU A 8 -1.62 14.07 -12.44
CA LEU A 8 -1.15 13.87 -13.81
C LEU A 8 0.02 12.87 -13.87
N VAL A 9 0.98 12.98 -12.95
CA VAL A 9 2.09 12.02 -12.82
C VAL A 9 1.57 10.61 -12.52
N MET A 10 0.57 10.47 -11.64
CA MET A 10 -0.07 9.18 -11.34
C MET A 10 -0.65 8.54 -12.60
N LYS A 11 -1.37 9.30 -13.43
CA LYS A 11 -1.90 8.80 -14.71
C LYS A 11 -0.79 8.40 -15.67
N ALA A 12 0.25 9.22 -15.80
CA ALA A 12 1.38 8.94 -16.68
C ALA A 12 2.15 7.67 -16.27
N THR A 13 2.13 7.32 -14.97
CA THR A 13 2.73 6.08 -14.44
C THR A 13 1.76 4.90 -14.40
N GLY A 14 0.59 5.00 -15.07
CA GLY A 14 -0.36 3.90 -15.18
C GLY A 14 -1.21 3.65 -13.93
N THR A 15 -1.31 4.63 -13.01
CA THR A 15 -2.21 4.55 -11.87
C THR A 15 -3.61 4.95 -12.28
N GLU A 16 -4.57 4.04 -12.12
CA GLU A 16 -5.99 4.31 -12.31
C GLU A 16 -6.58 4.89 -11.02
N TYR A 17 -7.40 5.94 -11.12
CA TYR A 17 -8.14 6.45 -9.96
C TYR A 17 -9.51 7.02 -10.35
N GLY A 18 -10.48 6.87 -9.43
CA GLY A 18 -11.85 7.36 -9.58
C GLY A 18 -12.00 8.86 -9.31
N GLN A 19 -13.25 9.32 -9.37
CA GLN A 19 -13.61 10.70 -9.08
C GLN A 19 -13.34 11.07 -7.62
N ASN A 20 -13.16 12.37 -7.34
CA ASN A 20 -12.99 12.94 -6.00
C ASN A 20 -11.81 12.35 -5.19
N LEU A 21 -10.72 11.93 -5.85
CA LEU A 21 -9.49 11.59 -5.15
C LEU A 21 -8.92 12.84 -4.46
N LEU A 22 -8.87 12.82 -3.12
CA LEU A 22 -8.35 13.91 -2.30
C LEU A 22 -6.95 13.55 -1.77
N LEU A 23 -5.94 14.33 -2.15
CA LEU A 23 -4.57 14.19 -1.66
C LEU A 23 -4.25 15.34 -0.68
N LYS A 24 -4.04 15.01 0.59
CA LYS A 24 -3.55 15.96 1.61
C LYS A 24 -2.04 15.74 1.81
N GLY A 25 -1.23 16.46 1.04
CA GLY A 25 0.20 16.22 0.84
C GLY A 25 0.44 15.31 -0.38
N VAL A 26 1.72 15.02 -0.65
CA VAL A 26 2.16 14.24 -1.81
C VAL A 26 2.57 12.84 -1.38
N PRO A 27 1.81 11.79 -1.72
CA PRO A 27 2.21 10.41 -1.45
C PRO A 27 3.41 10.00 -2.30
N VAL A 28 4.09 8.93 -1.91
CA VAL A 28 5.04 8.21 -2.76
C VAL A 28 4.28 7.10 -3.46
N ILE A 29 4.23 7.15 -4.78
CA ILE A 29 3.58 6.10 -5.59
C ILE A 29 4.62 5.54 -6.56
N PHE A 30 4.81 4.24 -6.51
CA PHE A 30 5.63 3.50 -7.45
C PHE A 30 4.78 2.38 -8.06
N ASN A 31 4.53 2.50 -9.35
CA ASN A 31 3.78 1.49 -10.11
C ASN A 31 4.73 0.85 -11.14
N LYS A 32 5.13 -0.40 -10.89
CA LYS A 32 6.03 -1.14 -11.78
C LYS A 32 5.36 -1.39 -13.13
N LYS A 33 6.12 -1.30 -14.21
CA LYS A 33 5.62 -1.67 -15.55
C LYS A 33 5.08 -3.11 -15.53
N GLY A 34 3.85 -3.29 -16.01
CA GLY A 34 3.15 -4.58 -15.98
C GLY A 34 2.43 -4.89 -14.67
N ALA A 35 2.46 -3.99 -13.67
CA ALA A 35 1.63 -4.06 -12.48
C ALA A 35 0.38 -3.18 -12.61
N LYS A 36 -0.60 -3.37 -11.71
CA LYS A 36 -1.85 -2.63 -11.68
C LYS A 36 -2.04 -1.94 -10.33
N LEU A 37 -2.26 -0.63 -10.36
CA LEU A 37 -2.68 0.16 -9.20
C LEU A 37 -4.00 0.85 -9.52
N LYS A 38 -5.05 0.47 -8.79
CA LYS A 38 -6.39 1.04 -8.94
C LYS A 38 -6.87 1.64 -7.63
N ILE A 39 -7.33 2.88 -7.68
CA ILE A 39 -7.87 3.63 -6.55
C ILE A 39 -9.31 4.02 -6.90
N GLY A 40 -10.25 3.71 -6.01
CA GLY A 40 -11.67 3.98 -6.19
C GLY A 40 -12.05 5.47 -6.14
N LYS A 41 -13.34 5.72 -6.04
CA LYS A 41 -13.93 7.07 -5.94
C LYS A 41 -13.90 7.55 -4.47
N ASN A 42 -13.90 8.87 -4.28
CA ASN A 42 -13.98 9.52 -2.96
C ASN A 42 -12.86 9.08 -1.99
N VAL A 43 -11.73 8.62 -2.49
CA VAL A 43 -10.60 8.19 -1.66
C VAL A 43 -9.84 9.41 -1.15
N THR A 44 -9.51 9.38 0.16
CA THR A 44 -8.68 10.41 0.80
C THR A 44 -7.34 9.83 1.22
N ILE A 45 -6.25 10.41 0.72
CA ILE A 45 -4.88 10.04 1.10
C ILE A 45 -4.21 11.19 1.83
N LYS A 46 -3.94 11.01 3.12
CA LYS A 46 -3.21 11.95 3.97
C LYS A 46 -1.73 11.57 3.96
N SER A 47 -0.88 12.50 3.54
CA SER A 47 0.53 12.24 3.24
C SER A 47 1.47 13.38 3.66
N SER A 48 1.03 14.19 4.61
CA SER A 48 1.87 15.23 5.22
C SER A 48 1.67 15.23 6.73
N PHE A 49 2.69 15.64 7.46
CA PHE A 49 2.68 15.70 8.93
C PHE A 49 1.43 16.40 9.50
N LEU A 50 1.05 17.53 8.93
CA LEU A 50 -0.11 18.30 9.39
C LEU A 50 -1.46 17.80 8.86
N SER A 51 -1.48 16.79 7.99
CA SER A 51 -2.74 16.29 7.42
C SER A 51 -3.54 15.39 8.36
N ASN A 52 -2.89 14.85 9.39
CA ASN A 52 -3.51 14.08 10.46
C ASN A 52 -2.71 14.23 11.76
N LEU A 53 -3.29 14.89 12.76
CA LEU A 53 -2.63 15.21 14.02
C LEU A 53 -2.46 13.99 14.97
N VAL A 54 -2.81 12.79 14.55
CA VAL A 54 -2.41 11.55 15.23
C VAL A 54 -0.88 11.33 15.21
N GLY A 55 -0.16 12.15 14.45
CA GLY A 55 1.29 12.09 14.34
C GLY A 55 1.75 11.20 13.19
N LEU A 56 1.64 11.69 11.95
CA LEU A 56 2.23 10.99 10.80
C LEU A 56 3.73 11.25 10.76
N TYR A 57 4.54 10.21 10.90
CA TYR A 57 6.01 10.30 10.74
C TYR A 57 6.49 9.88 9.36
N SER A 58 5.60 9.38 8.49
CA SER A 58 5.90 9.09 7.09
C SER A 58 4.80 9.59 6.16
N ARG A 59 5.15 9.83 4.91
CA ARG A 59 4.16 10.00 3.84
C ARG A 59 3.47 8.66 3.57
N THR A 60 2.27 8.70 3.00
CA THR A 60 1.68 7.49 2.42
C THR A 60 2.56 6.99 1.28
N ILE A 61 2.85 5.70 1.29
CA ILE A 61 3.69 5.01 0.31
C ILE A 61 2.87 3.87 -0.28
N ILE A 62 2.65 3.88 -1.61
CA ILE A 62 1.93 2.82 -2.32
C ILE A 62 2.83 2.28 -3.42
N VAL A 63 3.14 0.99 -3.36
CA VAL A 63 4.12 0.35 -4.24
C VAL A 63 3.57 -0.96 -4.79
N THR A 64 3.50 -1.05 -6.12
CA THR A 64 3.41 -2.33 -6.83
C THR A 64 4.80 -2.67 -7.34
N ARG A 65 5.47 -3.67 -6.72
CA ARG A 65 6.92 -3.87 -6.89
C ARG A 65 7.29 -4.86 -7.99
N ALA A 66 6.40 -5.75 -8.38
CA ALA A 66 6.66 -6.79 -9.37
C ALA A 66 5.69 -6.68 -10.56
N PRO A 67 6.09 -7.12 -11.77
CA PRO A 67 5.14 -7.31 -12.87
C PRO A 67 4.02 -8.25 -12.42
N GLY A 68 2.77 -7.94 -12.80
CA GLY A 68 1.60 -8.70 -12.37
C GLY A 68 1.11 -8.41 -10.94
N ALA A 69 1.84 -7.63 -10.13
CA ALA A 69 1.35 -7.19 -8.83
C ALA A 69 0.11 -6.30 -8.98
N VAL A 70 -0.85 -6.47 -8.07
CA VAL A 70 -2.11 -5.70 -8.10
C VAL A 70 -2.36 -5.06 -6.75
N ILE A 71 -2.64 -3.75 -6.74
CA ILE A 71 -3.23 -3.06 -5.59
C ILE A 71 -4.57 -2.50 -6.01
N GLU A 72 -5.62 -2.89 -5.28
CA GLU A 72 -6.96 -2.36 -5.46
C GLU A 72 -7.45 -1.72 -4.16
N ILE A 73 -7.77 -0.43 -4.23
CA ILE A 73 -8.31 0.36 -3.13
C ILE A 73 -9.74 0.73 -3.50
N GLY A 74 -10.71 0.30 -2.71
CA GLY A 74 -12.13 0.52 -2.92
C GLY A 74 -12.57 1.98 -2.80
N ASP A 75 -13.85 2.21 -3.00
CA ASP A 75 -14.48 3.53 -2.90
C ASP A 75 -14.53 4.00 -1.42
N ASN A 76 -14.49 5.29 -1.19
CA ASN A 76 -14.61 5.94 0.13
C ASN A 76 -13.53 5.53 1.15
N VAL A 77 -12.40 5.00 0.71
CA VAL A 77 -11.30 4.59 1.60
C VAL A 77 -10.52 5.79 2.08
N GLY A 78 -10.21 5.80 3.39
CA GLY A 78 -9.32 6.77 4.03
C GLY A 78 -7.96 6.17 4.36
N ILE A 79 -6.86 6.81 3.96
CA ILE A 79 -5.50 6.33 4.23
C ILE A 79 -4.67 7.46 4.83
N SER A 80 -3.96 7.19 5.92
CA SER A 80 -3.14 8.19 6.62
C SER A 80 -1.72 7.68 6.83
N GLY A 81 -0.72 8.22 6.11
CA GLY A 81 0.70 7.93 6.31
C GLY A 81 1.07 6.44 6.28
N ALA A 82 0.26 5.61 5.63
CA ALA A 82 0.47 4.16 5.61
C ALA A 82 1.39 3.73 4.47
N THR A 83 2.08 2.61 4.65
CA THR A 83 2.79 1.91 3.58
C THR A 83 1.95 0.73 3.09
N ILE A 84 1.65 0.69 1.80
CA ILE A 84 0.96 -0.40 1.11
C ILE A 84 1.92 -0.91 0.05
N TYR A 85 2.48 -2.10 0.24
CA TYR A 85 3.55 -2.61 -0.61
C TYR A 85 3.21 -4.02 -1.10
N ALA A 86 3.02 -4.17 -2.42
CA ALA A 86 2.62 -5.41 -3.03
C ALA A 86 3.66 -5.95 -4.02
N ARG A 87 3.92 -7.25 -3.92
CA ARG A 87 4.60 -8.09 -4.92
C ARG A 87 3.63 -9.01 -5.65
N LYS A 88 2.53 -9.40 -5.00
CA LYS A 88 1.43 -10.19 -5.58
C LYS A 88 0.14 -9.40 -5.60
N GLY A 89 -0.40 -9.06 -4.43
CA GLY A 89 -1.66 -8.36 -4.40
C GLY A 89 -2.09 -7.87 -3.03
N ILE A 90 -2.71 -6.71 -3.00
CA ILE A 90 -3.37 -6.15 -1.82
C ILE A 90 -4.72 -5.59 -2.27
N SER A 91 -5.80 -6.05 -1.65
CA SER A 91 -7.14 -5.51 -1.85
C SER A 91 -7.66 -4.88 -0.56
N ILE A 92 -8.23 -3.69 -0.67
CA ILE A 92 -8.85 -2.94 0.43
C ILE A 92 -10.27 -2.62 0.01
N GLY A 93 -11.25 -3.15 0.74
CA GLY A 93 -12.67 -2.97 0.49
C GLY A 93 -13.14 -1.53 0.72
N GLU A 94 -14.30 -1.21 0.15
CA GLU A 94 -14.90 0.12 0.26
C GLU A 94 -15.21 0.52 1.70
N ASN A 95 -15.28 1.82 1.97
CA ASN A 95 -15.58 2.42 3.28
C ASN A 95 -14.58 2.02 4.40
N THR A 96 -13.40 1.53 4.06
CA THR A 96 -12.38 1.11 5.02
C THR A 96 -11.46 2.28 5.40
N CYS A 97 -11.13 2.38 6.68
CA CYS A 97 -10.21 3.39 7.21
C CYS A 97 -8.88 2.75 7.60
N ILE A 98 -7.78 3.25 7.02
CA ILE A 98 -6.41 2.87 7.37
C ILE A 98 -5.80 4.00 8.22
N GLY A 99 -5.55 3.69 9.48
CA GLY A 99 -5.00 4.60 10.48
C GLY A 99 -3.57 5.05 10.19
N GLY A 100 -3.07 5.96 11.03
CA GLY A 100 -1.74 6.55 10.85
C GLY A 100 -0.62 5.51 10.91
N ASN A 101 0.33 5.63 9.97
CA ASN A 101 1.60 4.87 9.98
C ASN A 101 1.47 3.34 9.87
N CYS A 102 0.32 2.81 9.45
CA CYS A 102 0.13 1.37 9.22
C CYS A 102 1.07 0.82 8.15
N LYS A 103 1.37 -0.49 8.24
CA LYS A 103 2.09 -1.24 7.23
C LYS A 103 1.20 -2.37 6.72
N ILE A 104 0.97 -2.42 5.41
CA ILE A 104 0.22 -3.49 4.74
C ILE A 104 1.16 -4.10 3.70
N LEU A 105 1.64 -5.30 3.97
CA LEU A 105 2.76 -5.91 3.27
C LEU A 105 2.39 -7.33 2.85
N ASP A 106 2.46 -7.63 1.56
CA ASP A 106 2.13 -8.95 1.03
C ASP A 106 3.34 -9.87 0.86
N ASN A 107 4.50 -9.46 1.38
CA ASN A 107 5.77 -10.19 1.23
C ASN A 107 6.69 -9.97 2.44
N ASP A 108 7.72 -10.80 2.55
CA ASP A 108 8.71 -10.75 3.65
C ASP A 108 9.95 -9.91 3.32
N PHE A 109 10.05 -9.34 2.11
CA PHE A 109 11.24 -8.61 1.60
C PHE A 109 12.50 -9.47 1.48
N HIS A 110 12.68 -10.46 2.33
CA HIS A 110 13.82 -11.40 2.34
C HIS A 110 13.33 -12.82 2.67
N PRO A 111 14.09 -13.87 2.26
CA PRO A 111 13.83 -15.22 2.72
C PRO A 111 13.95 -15.32 4.25
N ILE A 112 13.04 -16.09 4.86
CA ILE A 112 13.07 -16.35 6.29
C ILE A 112 14.28 -17.21 6.65
N GLU A 113 14.63 -18.16 5.79
CA GLU A 113 15.76 -19.06 5.96
C GLU A 113 17.08 -18.32 5.89
N ALA A 114 17.95 -18.51 6.91
CA ALA A 114 19.20 -17.77 7.03
C ALA A 114 20.16 -18.01 5.85
N GLU A 115 20.30 -19.25 5.40
CA GLU A 115 21.18 -19.59 4.28
C GLU A 115 20.74 -18.93 2.97
N ALA A 116 19.43 -19.02 2.64
CA ALA A 116 18.87 -18.39 1.45
C ALA A 116 19.02 -16.86 1.52
N ARG A 117 18.78 -16.25 2.68
CA ARG A 117 18.97 -14.81 2.91
C ARG A 117 20.41 -14.38 2.73
N ASN A 118 21.37 -15.15 3.29
CA ASN A 118 22.80 -14.89 3.16
C ASN A 118 23.26 -15.00 1.71
N GLN A 119 22.74 -15.97 0.97
CA GLN A 119 23.05 -16.11 -0.45
C GLN A 119 22.57 -14.91 -1.27
N LEU A 120 21.34 -14.44 -1.03
CA LEU A 120 20.82 -13.23 -1.70
C LEU A 120 21.69 -11.99 -1.41
N LEU A 121 22.17 -11.85 -0.19
CA LEU A 121 23.03 -10.72 0.19
C LEU A 121 24.38 -10.77 -0.56
N LYS A 122 24.97 -11.97 -0.68
CA LYS A 122 26.22 -12.17 -1.44
C LYS A 122 26.03 -11.89 -2.93
N ASP A 123 24.90 -12.31 -3.49
CA ASP A 123 24.60 -12.12 -4.92
C ASP A 123 24.15 -10.69 -5.25
N SER A 124 24.08 -9.79 -4.27
CA SER A 124 23.59 -8.41 -4.42
C SER A 124 22.20 -8.30 -5.07
N LYS A 125 21.40 -9.37 -5.02
CA LYS A 125 20.04 -9.42 -5.63
C LYS A 125 18.95 -8.79 -4.77
N GLY A 126 19.25 -8.56 -3.48
CA GLY A 126 18.34 -7.88 -2.55
C GLY A 126 16.95 -8.52 -2.42
N GLY A 127 15.99 -7.76 -1.94
CA GLY A 127 14.61 -8.22 -1.72
C GLY A 127 13.74 -8.34 -2.99
N ASP A 128 14.29 -8.18 -4.19
CA ASP A 128 13.57 -8.31 -5.47
C ASP A 128 13.60 -9.74 -6.06
N SER A 129 14.17 -10.68 -5.31
CA SER A 129 14.25 -12.08 -5.75
C SER A 129 12.88 -12.77 -5.70
N ASP A 130 12.60 -13.62 -6.69
CA ASP A 130 11.38 -14.42 -6.77
C ASP A 130 11.25 -15.46 -5.66
N ILE A 131 12.33 -15.77 -4.95
CA ILE A 131 12.32 -16.66 -3.79
C ILE A 131 11.80 -16.02 -2.50
N VAL A 132 11.53 -14.71 -2.51
CA VAL A 132 10.95 -14.03 -1.34
C VAL A 132 9.50 -14.47 -1.16
N PRO A 133 9.13 -15.03 0.01
CA PRO A 133 7.77 -15.47 0.27
C PRO A 133 6.79 -14.31 0.13
N SER A 134 5.76 -14.49 -0.70
CA SER A 134 4.72 -13.49 -0.95
C SER A 134 3.36 -14.16 -1.01
N LYS A 135 2.36 -13.56 -0.34
CA LYS A 135 0.97 -14.03 -0.35
C LYS A 135 0.01 -12.84 -0.28
N PRO A 136 -1.02 -12.79 -1.12
CA PRO A 136 -1.93 -11.64 -1.14
C PRO A 136 -2.53 -11.32 0.22
N VAL A 137 -2.79 -10.02 0.44
CA VAL A 137 -3.52 -9.50 1.60
C VAL A 137 -4.91 -9.05 1.14
N GLN A 138 -5.94 -9.41 1.89
CA GLN A 138 -7.31 -9.01 1.63
C GLN A 138 -7.89 -8.33 2.86
N ILE A 139 -8.37 -7.11 2.70
CA ILE A 139 -9.08 -6.35 3.74
C ILE A 139 -10.48 -6.08 3.22
N GLY A 140 -11.48 -6.56 3.94
CA GLY A 140 -12.88 -6.42 3.60
C GLY A 140 -13.37 -4.98 3.62
N LYS A 141 -14.67 -4.81 3.44
CA LYS A 141 -15.37 -3.52 3.47
C LYS A 141 -15.63 -3.08 4.91
N ASN A 142 -15.81 -1.77 5.10
CA ASN A 142 -16.19 -1.18 6.39
C ASN A 142 -15.22 -1.53 7.53
N CYS A 143 -13.95 -1.82 7.23
CA CYS A 143 -12.93 -2.14 8.22
C CYS A 143 -12.32 -0.87 8.83
N PHE A 144 -11.81 -1.00 10.05
CA PHE A 144 -10.98 0.01 10.68
C PHE A 144 -9.65 -0.60 11.11
N ILE A 145 -8.57 -0.13 10.50
CA ILE A 145 -7.20 -0.52 10.86
C ILE A 145 -6.62 0.61 11.70
N GLY A 146 -6.39 0.34 12.99
CA GLY A 146 -5.86 1.31 13.95
C GLY A 146 -4.44 1.77 13.61
N CYS A 147 -4.01 2.87 14.22
CA CYS A 147 -2.67 3.43 13.99
C CYS A 147 -1.56 2.42 14.32
N ASN A 148 -0.48 2.46 13.54
CA ASN A 148 0.71 1.62 13.71
C ASN A 148 0.48 0.11 13.57
N SER A 149 -0.70 -0.33 13.14
CA SER A 149 -0.96 -1.75 12.86
C SER A 149 -0.10 -2.24 11.70
N ILE A 150 0.32 -3.51 11.77
CA ILE A 150 1.08 -4.18 10.73
C ILE A 150 0.29 -5.38 10.23
N ILE A 151 -0.16 -5.32 8.97
CA ILE A 151 -0.87 -6.39 8.28
C ILE A 151 0.12 -7.09 7.36
N LEU A 152 0.36 -8.37 7.60
CA LEU A 152 1.37 -9.14 6.89
C LEU A 152 0.76 -10.02 5.79
N LYS A 153 1.63 -10.59 4.96
CA LYS A 153 1.28 -11.46 3.85
C LYS A 153 0.29 -12.56 4.24
N GLY A 154 -0.69 -12.78 3.39
CA GLY A 154 -1.69 -13.84 3.54
C GLY A 154 -2.81 -13.52 4.52
N THR A 155 -2.80 -12.34 5.17
CA THR A 155 -3.90 -11.91 6.04
C THR A 155 -5.18 -11.70 5.22
N GLN A 156 -6.29 -12.22 5.74
CA GLN A 156 -7.63 -12.01 5.23
C GLN A 156 -8.51 -11.47 6.37
N LEU A 157 -8.95 -10.23 6.23
CA LEU A 157 -9.90 -9.60 7.15
C LEU A 157 -11.26 -9.56 6.48
N GLY A 158 -12.28 -10.09 7.15
CA GLY A 158 -13.67 -9.99 6.72
C GLY A 158 -14.21 -8.56 6.82
N ASP A 159 -15.43 -8.36 6.32
CA ASP A 159 -16.10 -7.07 6.39
C ASP A 159 -16.34 -6.64 7.85
N GLY A 160 -16.24 -5.36 8.14
CA GLY A 160 -16.47 -4.79 9.47
C GLY A 160 -15.40 -5.09 10.51
N CYS A 161 -14.26 -5.70 10.14
CA CYS A 161 -13.17 -5.97 11.08
C CYS A 161 -12.55 -4.69 11.65
N VAL A 162 -12.20 -4.75 12.93
CA VAL A 162 -11.41 -3.72 13.62
C VAL A 162 -10.09 -4.35 14.07
N VAL A 163 -8.99 -3.70 13.73
CA VAL A 163 -7.62 -4.07 14.14
C VAL A 163 -7.05 -2.89 14.93
N GLY A 164 -6.61 -3.15 16.17
CA GLY A 164 -5.99 -2.18 17.05
C GLY A 164 -4.49 -2.26 17.07
#